data_74a52c3f87b7ae1ac49e0679422ca079
#
_entry.id   74a52c3f87b7ae1ac49e0679422ca079
#
_cell.length_a   1.000
_cell.length_b   1.000
_cell.length_c   1.000
_cell.angle_alpha   90.00
_cell.angle_beta   90.00
_cell.angle_gamma   90.00
#
_symmetry.space_group_name_H-M   'P 1'
#
loop_
_entity.id
_entity.type
_entity.pdbx_description
1 polymer ?
#
loop_
_entity_poly.entity_id
_entity_poly.type
_entity_poly.pdbx_seq_one_letter_code
_entity_poly.pdbx_strand_id
1 'polypeptide(L)'
;MIRSLRMQPNRKLYFKELPMPSTPGPGEVQVRMAFASICGYDMMMLRGTAAYPLNGYLGHEGSGVVTAVGENVRALHPGDRVTINPYEPCGLCDACRSNRPEYCTNPSSGYANLMTEYL
;
A
#
# COMPACT_ATOMS: atom_id res chain seq x y z
N MET A 1 13.10 9.91 -9.79
CA MET A 1 13.17 9.51 -8.35
C MET A 1 11.88 9.91 -7.67
N ILE A 2 11.40 9.10 -6.74
CA ILE A 2 10.24 9.38 -5.88
C ILE A 2 10.68 9.32 -4.42
N ARG A 3 9.91 9.96 -3.54
CA ARG A 3 10.14 9.93 -2.09
C ARG A 3 9.14 9.03 -1.40
N SER A 4 9.62 8.29 -0.42
CA SER A 4 8.79 7.47 0.46
C SER A 4 9.17 7.77 1.90
N LEU A 5 8.17 8.02 2.75
CA LEU A 5 8.38 8.18 4.18
C LEU A 5 8.59 6.78 4.80
N ARG A 6 9.63 6.67 5.59
CA ARG A 6 10.05 5.44 6.23
C ARG A 6 10.33 5.63 7.71
N MET A 7 10.28 4.54 8.45
CA MET A 7 10.68 4.50 9.85
C MET A 7 11.97 3.67 10.02
N GLN A 8 12.90 4.16 10.81
CA GLN A 8 14.07 3.41 11.25
C GLN A 8 13.73 2.51 12.45
N PRO A 9 14.55 1.48 12.76
CA PRO A 9 14.35 0.65 13.96
C PRO A 9 14.28 1.44 15.26
N ASN A 10 14.97 2.57 15.35
CA ASN A 10 14.90 3.50 16.48
C ASN A 10 13.69 4.44 16.45
N ARG A 11 12.73 4.18 15.55
CA ARG A 11 11.47 4.90 15.37
C ARG A 11 11.60 6.34 14.85
N LYS A 12 12.75 6.72 14.36
CA LYS A 12 12.94 8.00 13.66
C LYS A 12 12.38 7.89 12.24
N LEU A 13 11.71 8.94 11.80
CA LEU A 13 11.20 9.06 10.44
C LEU A 13 12.27 9.66 9.52
N TYR A 14 12.27 9.21 8.27
CA TYR A 14 13.14 9.78 7.22
C TYR A 14 12.49 9.59 5.85
N PHE A 15 12.85 10.45 4.91
CA PHE A 15 12.50 10.23 3.50
C PHE A 15 13.57 9.38 2.83
N LYS A 16 13.11 8.33 2.16
CA LYS A 16 13.93 7.50 1.28
C LYS A 16 13.63 7.85 -0.17
N GLU A 17 14.66 8.13 -0.94
CA GLU A 17 14.54 8.24 -2.39
C GLU A 17 14.56 6.86 -3.02
N LEU A 18 13.65 6.63 -3.95
CA LEU A 18 13.47 5.39 -4.68
C LEU A 18 13.44 5.69 -6.19
N PRO A 19 13.81 4.75 -7.03
CA PRO A 19 13.55 4.89 -8.47
C PRO A 19 12.04 5.01 -8.71
N MET A 20 11.66 5.67 -9.79
CA MET A 20 10.28 5.65 -10.27
C MET A 20 9.86 4.20 -10.49
N PRO A 21 8.67 3.77 -10.04
CA PRO A 21 8.18 2.43 -10.33
C PRO A 21 8.21 2.14 -11.84
N SER A 22 8.50 0.91 -12.20
CA SER A 22 8.42 0.44 -13.57
C SER A 22 6.98 0.44 -14.08
N THR A 23 6.81 0.23 -15.37
CA THR A 23 5.49 -0.03 -15.95
C THR A 23 4.84 -1.21 -15.22
N PRO A 24 3.55 -1.08 -14.83
CA PRO A 24 2.86 -2.14 -14.11
C PRO A 24 2.78 -3.43 -14.93
N GLY A 25 2.99 -4.54 -14.26
CA GLY A 25 2.84 -5.88 -14.82
C GLY A 25 1.37 -6.29 -15.00
N PRO A 26 1.10 -7.50 -15.53
CA PRO A 26 -0.26 -8.00 -15.71
C PRO A 26 -1.06 -7.98 -14.41
N GLY A 27 -2.24 -7.38 -14.41
CA GLY A 27 -3.11 -7.24 -13.25
C GLY A 27 -2.71 -6.14 -12.26
N GLU A 28 -1.59 -5.47 -12.48
CA GLU A 28 -1.11 -4.38 -11.62
C GLU A 28 -1.59 -3.01 -12.10
N VAL A 29 -1.60 -2.07 -11.18
CA VAL A 29 -1.98 -0.67 -11.42
C VAL A 29 -0.96 0.23 -10.76
N GLN A 30 -0.46 1.21 -11.50
CA GLN A 30 0.39 2.25 -10.93
C GLN A 30 -0.47 3.44 -10.50
N VAL A 31 -0.26 3.91 -9.27
CA VAL A 31 -1.02 5.02 -8.70
C VAL A 31 -0.07 6.12 -8.26
N ARG A 32 -0.30 7.35 -8.72
CA ARG A 32 0.31 8.55 -8.14
C ARG A 32 -0.50 8.95 -6.92
N MET A 33 0.12 8.86 -5.75
CA MET A 33 -0.54 9.17 -4.49
C MET A 33 -0.82 10.67 -4.37
N ALA A 34 -2.03 11.01 -3.95
CA ALA A 34 -2.46 12.38 -3.69
C ALA A 34 -2.48 12.66 -2.19
N PHE A 35 -2.95 11.70 -1.41
CA PHE A 35 -3.07 11.80 0.04
C PHE A 35 -2.73 10.48 0.70
N ALA A 36 -2.11 10.55 1.86
CA ALA A 36 -1.98 9.46 2.82
C ALA A 36 -2.41 9.98 4.19
N SER A 37 -3.30 9.26 4.86
CA SER A 37 -3.74 9.61 6.20
C SER A 37 -2.80 9.03 7.25
N ILE A 38 -2.75 9.69 8.40
CA ILE A 38 -2.10 9.18 9.61
C ILE A 38 -3.21 8.70 10.54
N CYS A 39 -3.18 7.43 10.91
CA CYS A 39 -4.14 6.86 11.84
C CYS A 39 -3.53 6.59 13.22
N GLY A 40 -4.37 6.14 14.16
CA GLY A 40 -3.92 5.79 15.50
C GLY A 40 -2.87 4.69 15.53
N TYR A 41 -2.89 3.76 14.55
CA TYR A 41 -1.92 2.68 14.47
C TYR A 41 -0.51 3.20 14.11
N ASP A 42 -0.40 4.18 13.21
CA ASP A 42 0.87 4.82 12.90
C ASP A 42 1.48 5.47 14.16
N MET A 43 0.64 6.09 14.98
CA MET A 43 1.07 6.69 16.25
C MET A 43 1.51 5.62 17.27
N MET A 44 0.85 4.47 17.31
CA MET A 44 1.27 3.33 18.14
C MET A 44 2.62 2.79 17.70
N MET A 45 2.85 2.65 16.40
CA MET A 45 4.14 2.25 15.86
C MET A 45 5.26 3.24 16.25
N LEU A 46 4.99 4.55 16.11
CA LEU A 46 5.95 5.60 16.49
C LEU A 46 6.29 5.59 17.99
N ARG A 47 5.30 5.36 18.84
CA ARG A 47 5.47 5.29 20.28
C ARG A 47 6.09 3.98 20.79
N GLY A 48 6.19 2.97 19.95
CA GLY A 48 6.72 1.67 20.32
C GLY A 48 5.70 0.73 21.00
N THR A 49 4.42 1.10 21.01
CA THR A 49 3.33 0.27 21.57
C THR A 49 2.74 -0.69 20.55
N ALA A 50 3.11 -0.57 19.28
CA ALA A 50 2.84 -1.56 18.23
C ALA A 50 4.15 -2.05 17.61
N ALA A 51 4.07 -3.16 16.87
CA ALA A 51 5.20 -3.76 16.19
C ALA A 51 5.88 -2.77 15.22
N TYR A 52 7.18 -2.92 15.05
CA TYR A 52 7.91 -2.18 14.02
C TYR A 52 7.41 -2.62 12.63
N PRO A 53 7.12 -1.68 11.72
CA PRO A 53 6.63 -2.03 10.41
C PRO A 53 7.69 -2.74 9.57
N LEU A 54 7.28 -3.73 8.79
CA LEU A 54 8.16 -4.47 7.90
C LEU A 54 8.90 -3.49 6.97
N ASN A 55 10.23 -3.62 6.90
CA ASN A 55 11.09 -2.74 6.10
C ASN A 55 10.92 -1.24 6.36
N GLY A 56 10.33 -0.85 7.49
CA GLY A 56 10.06 0.54 7.83
C GLY A 56 8.97 1.19 6.98
N TYR A 57 8.12 0.43 6.31
CA TYR A 57 7.00 0.93 5.50
C TYR A 57 5.96 1.61 6.38
N LEU A 58 5.43 2.73 5.90
CA LEU A 58 4.39 3.50 6.58
C LEU A 58 3.23 3.80 5.64
N GLY A 59 2.06 4.00 6.27
CA GLY A 59 0.83 4.37 5.58
C GLY A 59 0.07 3.15 5.05
N HIS A 60 -1.18 3.08 5.45
CA HIS A 60 -2.13 2.04 5.04
C HIS A 60 -3.51 2.64 4.72
N GLU A 61 -3.62 3.96 4.75
CA GLU A 61 -4.79 4.72 4.32
C GLU A 61 -4.35 5.76 3.30
N GLY A 62 -4.84 5.67 2.09
CA GLY A 62 -4.44 6.60 1.05
C GLY A 62 -5.32 6.60 -0.18
N SER A 63 -5.17 7.64 -0.96
CA SER A 63 -5.86 7.81 -2.23
C SER A 63 -4.93 8.45 -3.26
N GLY A 64 -5.24 8.22 -4.52
CA GLY A 64 -4.44 8.72 -5.61
C GLY A 64 -5.16 8.68 -6.95
N VAL A 65 -4.38 8.88 -7.98
CA VAL A 65 -4.83 8.83 -9.38
C VAL A 65 -4.06 7.75 -10.10
N VAL A 66 -4.77 6.88 -10.79
CA VAL A 66 -4.18 5.85 -11.66
C VAL A 66 -3.37 6.54 -12.76
N THR A 67 -2.12 6.16 -12.94
CA THR A 67 -1.24 6.70 -13.98
C THR A 67 -0.96 5.70 -15.09
N ALA A 68 -0.96 4.41 -14.77
CA ALA A 68 -0.81 3.34 -15.74
C ALA A 68 -1.50 2.06 -15.23
N VAL A 69 -1.88 1.21 -16.15
CA VAL A 69 -2.47 -0.11 -15.88
C VAL A 69 -1.73 -1.16 -16.69
N GLY A 70 -1.54 -2.31 -16.08
CA GLY A 70 -0.96 -3.47 -16.73
C GLY A 70 -1.98 -4.25 -17.56
N GLU A 71 -1.51 -5.29 -18.23
CA GLU A 71 -2.37 -6.19 -19.00
C GLU A 71 -3.44 -6.82 -18.07
N ASN A 72 -4.60 -7.08 -18.66
CA ASN A 72 -5.78 -7.70 -18.00
C ASN A 72 -6.47 -6.83 -16.94
N VAL A 73 -6.02 -5.63 -16.65
CA VAL A 73 -6.78 -4.64 -15.87
C VAL A 73 -7.85 -4.04 -16.76
N ARG A 74 -9.12 -4.27 -16.42
CA ARG A 74 -10.28 -3.82 -17.23
C ARG A 74 -11.18 -2.82 -16.51
N ALA A 75 -11.12 -2.80 -15.18
CA ALA A 75 -12.02 -2.00 -14.34
C ALA A 75 -11.45 -0.61 -14.01
N LEU A 76 -10.17 -0.37 -14.27
CA LEU A 76 -9.50 0.89 -13.98
C LEU A 76 -8.78 1.42 -15.22
N HIS A 77 -8.73 2.75 -15.32
CA HIS A 77 -8.09 3.45 -16.44
C HIS A 77 -7.20 4.58 -15.92
N PRO A 78 -6.15 4.97 -16.64
CA PRO A 78 -5.39 6.19 -16.33
C PRO A 78 -6.31 7.40 -16.18
N GLY A 79 -6.14 8.15 -15.07
CA GLY A 79 -6.99 9.28 -14.71
C GLY A 79 -8.04 8.95 -13.64
N ASP A 80 -8.35 7.69 -13.38
CA ASP A 80 -9.29 7.29 -12.34
C ASP A 80 -8.77 7.66 -10.96
N ARG A 81 -9.66 8.19 -10.11
CA ARG A 81 -9.39 8.45 -8.70
C ARG A 81 -9.73 7.23 -7.89
N VAL A 82 -8.78 6.78 -7.08
CA VAL A 82 -8.90 5.54 -6.30
C VAL A 82 -8.54 5.74 -4.84
N THR A 83 -9.15 4.95 -3.98
CA THR A 83 -8.65 4.68 -2.62
C THR A 83 -7.98 3.32 -2.62
N ILE A 84 -6.96 3.18 -1.79
CA ILE A 84 -6.18 1.95 -1.72
C ILE A 84 -6.67 1.12 -0.52
N ASN A 85 -7.06 -0.11 -0.77
CA ASN A 85 -7.25 -1.09 0.30
C ASN A 85 -5.87 -1.70 0.62
N PRO A 86 -5.33 -1.50 1.84
CA PRO A 86 -4.03 -2.05 2.21
C PRO A 86 -4.05 -3.56 2.44
N TYR A 87 -5.23 -4.14 2.45
CA TYR A 87 -5.42 -5.56 2.73
C TYR A 87 -5.55 -6.35 1.43
N GLU A 88 -4.62 -7.26 1.20
CA GLU A 88 -4.58 -8.10 0.02
C GLU A 88 -4.87 -9.55 0.40
N PRO A 89 -6.13 -10.01 0.24
CA PRO A 89 -6.50 -11.39 0.53
C PRO A 89 -5.94 -12.34 -0.53
N CYS A 90 -5.65 -13.59 -0.15
CA CYS A 90 -5.05 -14.58 -1.06
C CYS A 90 -5.96 -15.02 -2.22
N GLY A 91 -7.27 -14.76 -2.16
CA GLY A 91 -8.23 -15.15 -3.17
C GLY A 91 -8.55 -16.66 -3.23
N LEU A 92 -7.82 -17.52 -2.53
CA LEU A 92 -7.85 -18.96 -2.69
C LEU A 92 -8.42 -19.74 -1.49
N CYS A 93 -8.31 -19.20 -0.27
CA CYS A 93 -8.83 -19.87 0.93
C CYS A 93 -10.36 -19.86 0.98
N ASP A 94 -10.96 -20.67 1.85
CA ASP A 94 -12.40 -20.80 1.96
C ASP A 94 -13.11 -19.49 2.26
N ALA A 95 -12.50 -18.64 3.11
CA ALA A 95 -13.04 -17.32 3.41
C ALA A 95 -13.09 -16.44 2.16
N CYS A 96 -12.00 -16.38 1.39
CA CYS A 96 -11.96 -15.61 0.13
C CYS A 96 -12.97 -16.14 -0.89
N ARG A 97 -13.04 -17.45 -1.06
CA ARG A 97 -13.96 -18.09 -2.01
C ARG A 97 -15.42 -17.95 -1.60
N SER A 98 -15.68 -17.73 -0.33
CA SER A 98 -17.01 -17.44 0.23
C SER A 98 -17.34 -15.95 0.30
N ASN A 99 -16.57 -15.10 -0.42
CA ASN A 99 -16.73 -13.65 -0.44
C ASN A 99 -16.62 -13.00 0.95
N ARG A 100 -15.73 -13.53 1.78
CA ARG A 100 -15.39 -12.99 3.12
C ARG A 100 -13.87 -12.79 3.24
N PRO A 101 -13.28 -11.96 2.38
CA PRO A 101 -11.83 -11.78 2.32
C PRO A 101 -11.22 -11.25 3.62
N GLU A 102 -12.00 -10.55 4.44
CA GLU A 102 -11.60 -10.04 5.76
C GLU A 102 -11.18 -11.15 6.76
N TYR A 103 -11.60 -12.39 6.51
CA TYR A 103 -11.21 -13.57 7.28
C TYR A 103 -10.16 -14.43 6.55
N CYS A 104 -9.46 -13.86 5.58
CA CYS A 104 -8.43 -14.58 4.85
C CYS A 104 -7.39 -15.18 5.80
N THR A 105 -7.14 -16.48 5.65
CA THR A 105 -6.17 -17.20 6.49
C THR A 105 -4.73 -17.10 6.00
N ASN A 106 -4.54 -16.55 4.80
CA ASN A 106 -3.20 -16.38 4.18
C ASN A 106 -3.15 -15.07 3.38
N PRO A 107 -3.37 -13.90 4.04
CA PRO A 107 -3.23 -12.63 3.34
C PRO A 107 -1.75 -12.46 2.93
N SER A 108 -1.51 -11.90 1.76
CA SER A 108 -0.19 -11.36 1.45
C SER A 108 0.11 -10.28 2.50
N SER A 109 1.35 -10.12 2.90
CA SER A 109 1.77 -9.18 3.95
C SER A 109 1.55 -7.73 3.50
N GLY A 110 0.27 -7.38 3.35
CA GLY A 110 -0.15 -6.11 2.82
C GLY A 110 -0.06 -5.00 3.84
N TYR A 111 1.12 -4.53 4.12
CA TYR A 111 1.26 -3.14 4.50
C TYR A 111 1.65 -2.38 3.24
N ALA A 112 0.64 -1.84 2.61
CA ALA A 112 0.87 -0.92 1.53
C ALA A 112 1.70 0.25 2.08
N ASN A 113 2.78 0.57 1.38
CA ASN A 113 3.61 1.72 1.70
C ASN A 113 2.96 2.96 1.07
N LEU A 114 1.84 3.41 1.64
CA LEU A 114 1.06 4.48 1.03
C LEU A 114 1.62 5.89 1.30
N MET A 115 2.55 6.03 2.24
CA MET A 115 3.30 7.28 2.43
C MET A 115 4.45 7.39 1.44
N THR A 116 4.12 7.30 0.16
CA THR A 116 5.02 7.38 -0.99
C THR A 116 4.40 8.22 -2.09
N GLU A 117 5.19 8.75 -3.02
CA GLU A 117 4.66 9.54 -4.14
C GLU A 117 4.01 8.66 -5.22
N TYR A 118 4.46 7.41 -5.36
CA TYR A 118 3.89 6.41 -6.28
C TYR A 118 3.85 5.03 -5.64
N LEU A 119 2.85 4.29 -6.02
CA LEU A 119 2.60 2.90 -5.67
C LEU A 119 2.47 2.06 -6.94
#